data_3b2793a50319d5813392078a312bb739
#
_entry.id   3b2793a50319d5813392078a312bb739
#
_cell.length_a   1.000
_cell.length_b   1.000
_cell.length_c   1.000
_cell.angle_alpha   90.00
_cell.angle_beta   90.00
_cell.angle_gamma   90.00
#
_symmetry.space_group_name_H-M   'P 1'
#
loop_
_entity.id
_entity.type
_entity.pdbx_description
1 polymer ?
#
loop_
_entity_poly.entity_id
_entity_poly.type
_entity_poly.pdbx_seq_one_letter_code
_entity_poly.pdbx_strand_id
1 'polypeptide(L)'
;MENTPLSHTALHDVSLVINEGEFTAIAGETGAGKSTLMQLVGGLIQPTSGIVSVDGVPLGKRTPKNDMKDRSARFRVGMVFQYPEHQLFEETVYEDIAFGPRNQGLPEAEVERRVQESMELVHLPQVYRERSPFALSGGERRRTAIAGVLALAPRYLVLDEPAAGLDPRGREELLSMLSTLHRERSMSIVLVSHSMEDILRSAERLILLANGRVVGAGAPCDIFRNTELLEQASLTAPHLLRLGKQIEEIGFPVGHCNTVQEMADLILRTQR
;
A
#
# COMPACT_ATOMS: atom_id res chain seq x y z
N MET A 1 27.86 3.58 1.16
CA MET A 1 28.27 4.84 1.84
C MET A 1 28.28 4.61 3.34
N GLU A 2 29.03 3.59 3.76
CA GLU A 2 29.21 3.27 5.17
C GLU A 2 30.34 4.15 5.72
N ASN A 3 30.12 4.74 6.91
CA ASN A 3 31.10 5.58 7.63
C ASN A 3 31.41 6.98 7.07
N THR A 4 30.44 7.69 6.51
CA THR A 4 30.55 9.13 6.33
C THR A 4 29.90 9.88 7.50
N PRO A 5 30.34 11.11 7.86
CA PRO A 5 29.72 11.92 8.93
C PRO A 5 28.23 12.22 8.70
N LEU A 6 27.72 11.94 7.49
CA LEU A 6 26.33 12.12 7.07
C LEU A 6 25.55 10.79 6.96
N SER A 7 26.14 9.66 7.40
CA SER A 7 25.42 8.39 7.37
C SER A 7 24.34 8.38 8.45
N HIS A 8 23.07 8.27 8.03
CA HIS A 8 21.93 8.13 8.91
C HIS A 8 21.37 6.71 8.78
N THR A 9 21.15 6.06 9.92
CA THR A 9 20.49 4.75 9.94
C THR A 9 19.00 4.96 9.90
N ALA A 10 18.35 4.56 8.81
CA ALA A 10 16.92 4.79 8.59
C ALA A 10 16.03 3.76 9.31
N LEU A 11 16.53 2.54 9.54
CA LEU A 11 15.81 1.47 10.22
C LEU A 11 16.73 0.76 11.21
N HIS A 12 16.20 0.44 12.40
CA HIS A 12 16.92 -0.18 13.50
C HIS A 12 16.19 -1.44 13.98
N ASP A 13 16.81 -2.61 13.82
CA ASP A 13 16.29 -3.90 14.34
C ASP A 13 14.82 -4.16 14.01
N VAL A 14 14.43 -3.87 12.75
CA VAL A 14 13.07 -4.10 12.27
C VAL A 14 12.91 -5.58 11.92
N SER A 15 12.02 -6.27 12.65
CA SER A 15 11.59 -7.62 12.34
C SER A 15 10.07 -7.63 12.18
N LEU A 16 9.57 -7.97 11.01
CA LEU A 16 8.14 -8.03 10.71
C LEU A 16 7.85 -9.10 9.66
N VAL A 17 6.60 -9.55 9.66
CA VAL A 17 6.07 -10.44 8.64
C VAL A 17 4.82 -9.79 8.07
N ILE A 18 4.69 -9.79 6.75
CA ILE A 18 3.47 -9.45 6.01
C ILE A 18 2.89 -10.76 5.52
N ASN A 19 1.68 -11.08 5.93
CA ASN A 19 1.04 -12.33 5.59
C ASN A 19 0.43 -12.28 4.18
N GLU A 20 0.39 -13.42 3.51
CA GLU A 20 -0.32 -13.55 2.25
C GLU A 20 -1.83 -13.36 2.49
N GLY A 21 -2.49 -12.65 1.57
CA GLY A 21 -3.91 -12.38 1.66
C GLY A 21 -4.31 -11.41 2.77
N GLU A 22 -3.37 -10.63 3.34
CA GLU A 22 -3.63 -9.63 4.38
C GLU A 22 -3.59 -8.21 3.80
N PHE A 23 -4.50 -7.35 4.27
CA PHE A 23 -4.41 -5.92 4.02
C PHE A 23 -3.71 -5.25 5.21
N THR A 24 -2.41 -5.04 5.06
CA THR A 24 -1.55 -4.41 6.08
C THR A 24 -1.37 -2.93 5.78
N ALA A 25 -1.56 -2.08 6.79
CA ALA A 25 -1.15 -0.66 6.72
C ALA A 25 0.14 -0.42 7.48
N ILE A 26 0.91 0.57 7.03
CA ILE A 26 2.11 1.07 7.72
C ILE A 26 1.92 2.57 7.95
N ALA A 27 2.00 3.00 9.21
CA ALA A 27 1.91 4.40 9.60
C ALA A 27 3.08 4.82 10.50
N GLY A 28 3.27 6.13 10.62
CA GLY A 28 4.32 6.76 11.43
C GLY A 28 4.58 8.17 10.93
N GLU A 29 5.27 8.99 11.69
CA GLU A 29 5.62 10.36 11.30
C GLU A 29 6.52 10.40 10.05
N THR A 30 6.66 11.61 9.48
CA THR A 30 7.62 11.84 8.40
C THR A 30 9.04 11.59 8.92
N GLY A 31 9.83 10.81 8.17
CA GLY A 31 11.17 10.41 8.61
C GLY A 31 11.24 9.14 9.46
N ALA A 32 10.12 8.52 9.83
CA ALA A 32 10.10 7.27 10.62
C ALA A 32 10.71 6.04 9.92
N GLY A 33 11.09 6.14 8.63
CA GLY A 33 11.69 5.06 7.86
C GLY A 33 10.73 4.30 6.96
N LYS A 34 9.46 4.73 6.81
CA LYS A 34 8.43 4.04 6.01
C LYS A 34 8.86 3.77 4.57
N SER A 35 9.29 4.80 3.84
CA SER A 35 9.71 4.64 2.44
C SER A 35 10.95 3.76 2.29
N THR A 36 11.88 3.81 3.26
CA THR A 36 13.03 2.89 3.30
C THR A 36 12.57 1.44 3.50
N LEU A 37 11.62 1.21 4.41
CA LEU A 37 11.03 -0.11 4.62
C LEU A 37 10.34 -0.62 3.36
N MET A 38 9.56 0.23 2.67
CA MET A 38 8.89 -0.13 1.43
C MET A 38 9.88 -0.51 0.32
N GLN A 39 10.97 0.25 0.18
CA GLN A 39 12.03 -0.05 -0.80
C GLN A 39 12.74 -1.38 -0.50
N LEU A 40 12.93 -1.72 0.78
CA LEU A 40 13.47 -3.01 1.20
C LEU A 40 12.51 -4.15 0.87
N VAL A 41 11.23 -4.02 1.20
CA VAL A 41 10.19 -5.01 0.91
C VAL A 41 10.04 -5.22 -0.60
N GLY A 42 10.11 -4.15 -1.39
CA GLY A 42 10.10 -4.22 -2.85
C GLY A 42 11.40 -4.73 -3.47
N GLY A 43 12.45 -4.98 -2.66
CA GLY A 43 13.75 -5.43 -3.16
C GLY A 43 14.51 -4.41 -3.99
N LEU A 44 14.17 -3.11 -3.87
CA LEU A 44 14.85 -2.03 -4.60
C LEU A 44 16.18 -1.66 -3.97
N ILE A 45 16.24 -1.73 -2.64
CA ILE A 45 17.48 -1.56 -1.88
C ILE A 45 17.73 -2.80 -1.04
N GLN A 46 18.94 -2.91 -0.51
CA GLN A 46 19.33 -4.02 0.36
C GLN A 46 19.53 -3.54 1.78
N PRO A 47 19.19 -4.37 2.78
CA PRO A 47 19.50 -4.04 4.16
C PRO A 47 21.01 -4.07 4.39
N THR A 48 21.52 -3.18 5.24
CA THR A 48 22.91 -3.17 5.69
C THR A 48 23.22 -4.45 6.49
N SER A 49 22.24 -4.93 7.27
CA SER A 49 22.29 -6.18 8.03
C SER A 49 20.88 -6.80 8.06
N GLY A 50 20.79 -8.10 8.30
CA GLY A 50 19.54 -8.84 8.26
C GLY A 50 19.17 -9.35 6.86
N ILE A 51 17.94 -9.83 6.71
CA ILE A 51 17.45 -10.49 5.49
C ILE A 51 16.03 -10.02 5.21
N VAL A 52 15.75 -9.71 3.95
CA VAL A 52 14.39 -9.57 3.42
C VAL A 52 14.10 -10.80 2.56
N SER A 53 12.95 -11.43 2.74
CA SER A 53 12.54 -12.58 1.93
C SER A 53 11.10 -12.44 1.47
N VAL A 54 10.79 -12.97 0.29
CA VAL A 54 9.45 -13.06 -0.26
C VAL A 54 9.14 -14.54 -0.52
N ASP A 55 8.10 -15.05 0.11
CA ASP A 55 7.70 -16.47 0.06
C ASP A 55 8.89 -17.42 0.36
N GLY A 56 9.68 -17.09 1.39
CA GLY A 56 10.84 -17.86 1.80
C GLY A 56 12.07 -17.73 0.89
N VAL A 57 12.00 -16.94 -0.18
CA VAL A 57 13.15 -16.67 -1.07
C VAL A 57 13.81 -15.36 -0.61
N PRO A 58 15.06 -15.39 -0.14
CA PRO A 58 15.78 -14.18 0.23
C PRO A 58 15.97 -13.27 -0.98
N LEU A 59 15.64 -11.99 -0.83
CA LEU A 59 16.00 -10.95 -1.79
C LEU A 59 17.47 -10.59 -1.57
N GLY A 60 18.36 -11.30 -2.27
CA GLY A 60 19.80 -11.24 -2.04
C GLY A 60 20.50 -10.01 -2.64
N LYS A 61 21.78 -9.85 -2.25
CA LYS A 61 22.74 -9.01 -2.98
C LYS A 61 22.67 -9.39 -4.44
N ARG A 62 22.57 -8.38 -5.35
CA ARG A 62 22.50 -8.58 -6.80
C ARG A 62 23.22 -9.86 -7.18
N THR A 63 22.45 -10.96 -7.19
CA THR A 63 22.93 -12.25 -7.67
C THR A 63 23.32 -12.08 -9.14
N PRO A 64 24.28 -12.83 -9.67
CA PRO A 64 24.59 -12.82 -11.09
C PRO A 64 23.30 -12.84 -11.89
N LYS A 65 23.22 -12.11 -13.00
CA LYS A 65 22.03 -11.86 -13.85
C LYS A 65 21.15 -13.09 -14.18
N ASN A 66 21.52 -14.29 -13.76
CA ASN A 66 20.90 -15.58 -14.06
C ASN A 66 20.18 -16.23 -12.86
N ASP A 67 20.03 -15.57 -11.70
CA ASP A 67 19.28 -16.19 -10.62
C ASP A 67 17.78 -16.01 -10.84
N MET A 68 17.19 -16.98 -11.53
CA MET A 68 15.77 -17.03 -11.87
C MET A 68 14.85 -16.96 -10.62
N LYS A 69 15.32 -17.49 -9.47
CA LYS A 69 14.52 -17.49 -8.24
C LYS A 69 14.40 -16.08 -7.64
N ASP A 70 15.50 -15.35 -7.55
CA ASP A 70 15.50 -13.95 -7.04
C ASP A 70 14.66 -13.06 -7.95
N ARG A 71 14.82 -13.18 -9.27
CA ARG A 71 14.00 -12.43 -10.25
C ARG A 71 12.52 -12.77 -10.11
N SER A 72 12.17 -14.04 -9.99
CA SER A 72 10.79 -14.47 -9.77
C SER A 72 10.21 -13.95 -8.47
N ALA A 73 10.98 -13.95 -7.37
CA ALA A 73 10.54 -13.40 -6.09
C ALA A 73 10.27 -11.90 -6.15
N ARG A 74 11.11 -11.14 -6.86
CA ARG A 74 10.91 -9.69 -7.06
C ARG A 74 9.64 -9.37 -7.85
N PHE A 75 9.31 -10.16 -8.87
CA PHE A 75 8.07 -9.97 -9.63
C PHE A 75 6.80 -10.26 -8.83
N ARG A 76 6.91 -10.95 -7.68
CA ARG A 76 5.77 -11.15 -6.79
C ARG A 76 5.37 -9.89 -6.02
N VAL A 77 6.26 -8.89 -5.98
CA VAL A 77 6.00 -7.61 -5.29
C VAL A 77 5.86 -6.51 -6.33
N GLY A 78 4.64 -6.03 -6.50
CA GLY A 78 4.35 -4.83 -7.29
C GLY A 78 4.46 -3.60 -6.40
N MET A 79 5.18 -2.58 -6.85
CA MET A 79 5.32 -1.32 -6.11
C MET A 79 4.68 -0.16 -6.85
N VAL A 80 3.84 0.57 -6.12
CA VAL A 80 3.24 1.84 -6.54
C VAL A 80 3.81 2.94 -5.64
N PHE A 81 4.60 3.84 -6.22
CA PHE A 81 5.21 4.96 -5.49
C PHE A 81 4.24 6.12 -5.33
N GLN A 82 4.62 7.07 -4.49
CA GLN A 82 3.93 8.34 -4.38
C GLN A 82 3.93 9.06 -5.75
N TYR A 83 2.76 9.58 -6.17
CA TYR A 83 2.56 10.16 -7.52
C TYR A 83 2.92 9.20 -8.66
N PRO A 84 2.31 8.02 -8.75
CA PRO A 84 2.69 7.00 -9.73
C PRO A 84 2.51 7.46 -11.18
N GLU A 85 1.66 8.46 -11.43
CA GLU A 85 1.46 9.11 -12.72
C GLU A 85 2.72 9.78 -13.29
N HIS A 86 3.72 10.05 -12.47
CA HIS A 86 5.01 10.58 -12.95
C HIS A 86 5.94 9.50 -13.50
N GLN A 87 5.54 8.23 -13.39
CA GLN A 87 6.33 7.10 -13.88
C GLN A 87 5.95 6.66 -15.30
N LEU A 88 4.89 7.26 -15.85
CA LEU A 88 4.45 7.02 -17.24
C LEU A 88 5.45 7.64 -18.21
N PHE A 89 5.85 6.89 -19.25
CA PHE A 89 6.90 7.31 -20.17
C PHE A 89 6.67 6.86 -21.62
N GLU A 90 5.75 5.94 -21.87
CA GLU A 90 5.49 5.40 -23.19
C GLU A 90 4.54 6.29 -24.03
N GLU A 91 4.46 6.03 -25.34
CA GLU A 91 3.63 6.80 -26.25
C GLU A 91 2.13 6.56 -26.07
N THR A 92 1.75 5.33 -25.66
CA THR A 92 0.36 4.93 -25.45
C THR A 92 0.16 4.29 -24.07
N VAL A 93 -1.08 4.33 -23.59
CA VAL A 93 -1.51 3.62 -22.36
C VAL A 93 -1.21 2.12 -22.46
N TYR A 94 -1.46 1.54 -23.65
CA TYR A 94 -1.17 0.14 -23.90
C TYR A 94 0.31 -0.19 -23.70
N GLU A 95 1.19 0.57 -24.30
CA GLU A 95 2.64 0.34 -24.24
C GLU A 95 3.16 0.49 -22.81
N ASP A 96 2.69 1.49 -22.06
CA ASP A 96 3.05 1.69 -20.66
C ASP A 96 2.66 0.47 -19.80
N ILE A 97 1.44 -0.04 -19.95
CA ILE A 97 0.96 -1.20 -19.19
C ILE A 97 1.66 -2.49 -19.65
N ALA A 98 1.91 -2.64 -20.96
CA ALA A 98 2.56 -3.81 -21.56
C ALA A 98 4.06 -3.92 -21.21
N PHE A 99 4.69 -2.82 -20.87
CA PHE A 99 6.13 -2.75 -20.60
C PHE A 99 6.61 -3.79 -19.56
N GLY A 100 5.92 -3.88 -18.43
CA GLY A 100 6.23 -4.83 -17.37
C GLY A 100 6.15 -6.30 -17.82
N PRO A 101 5.01 -6.76 -18.33
CA PRO A 101 4.82 -8.11 -18.86
C PRO A 101 5.81 -8.50 -19.98
N ARG A 102 6.13 -7.60 -20.91
CA ARG A 102 7.16 -7.85 -21.91
C ARG A 102 8.55 -8.03 -21.32
N ASN A 103 8.89 -7.26 -20.29
CA ASN A 103 10.14 -7.42 -19.55
C ASN A 103 10.20 -8.74 -18.73
N GLN A 104 9.04 -9.32 -18.40
CA GLN A 104 8.97 -10.68 -17.85
C GLN A 104 9.27 -11.75 -18.92
N GLY A 105 9.29 -11.38 -20.21
CA GLY A 105 9.50 -12.28 -21.33
C GLY A 105 8.26 -13.10 -21.70
N LEU A 106 7.07 -12.55 -21.45
CA LEU A 106 5.82 -13.21 -21.76
C LEU A 106 5.51 -13.16 -23.26
N PRO A 107 4.80 -14.17 -23.82
CA PRO A 107 4.28 -14.12 -25.15
C PRO A 107 3.29 -12.97 -25.33
N GLU A 108 3.23 -12.36 -26.53
CA GLU A 108 2.39 -11.17 -26.77
C GLU A 108 0.89 -11.40 -26.48
N ALA A 109 0.39 -12.61 -26.75
CA ALA A 109 -1.00 -12.95 -26.40
C ALA A 109 -1.27 -12.90 -24.90
N GLU A 110 -0.29 -13.23 -24.06
CA GLU A 110 -0.39 -13.13 -22.59
C GLU A 110 -0.21 -11.67 -22.14
N VAL A 111 0.66 -10.91 -22.79
CA VAL A 111 0.79 -9.45 -22.58
C VAL A 111 -0.54 -8.77 -22.82
N GLU A 112 -1.16 -9.03 -23.99
CA GLU A 112 -2.47 -8.50 -24.35
C GLU A 112 -3.54 -8.79 -23.29
N ARG A 113 -3.63 -10.05 -22.87
CA ARG A 113 -4.59 -10.47 -21.85
C ARG A 113 -4.38 -9.71 -20.54
N ARG A 114 -3.12 -9.57 -20.10
CA ARG A 114 -2.77 -8.86 -18.86
C ARG A 114 -3.05 -7.37 -18.91
N VAL A 115 -2.78 -6.73 -20.06
CA VAL A 115 -3.11 -5.32 -20.26
C VAL A 115 -4.61 -5.11 -20.14
N GLN A 116 -5.40 -5.93 -20.85
CA GLN A 116 -6.86 -5.83 -20.80
C GLN A 116 -7.39 -6.02 -19.37
N GLU A 117 -6.98 -7.10 -18.69
CA GLU A 117 -7.40 -7.37 -17.32
C GLU A 117 -7.01 -6.25 -16.36
N SER A 118 -5.79 -5.71 -16.48
CA SER A 118 -5.31 -4.64 -15.60
C SER A 118 -6.09 -3.35 -15.80
N MET A 119 -6.44 -3.00 -17.05
CA MET A 119 -7.29 -1.84 -17.34
C MET A 119 -8.68 -2.01 -16.72
N GLU A 120 -9.27 -3.21 -16.80
CA GLU A 120 -10.56 -3.52 -16.19
C GLU A 120 -10.51 -3.38 -14.66
N LEU A 121 -9.45 -3.91 -14.01
CA LEU A 121 -9.26 -3.87 -12.56
C LEU A 121 -9.18 -2.43 -12.01
N VAL A 122 -8.60 -1.50 -12.76
CA VAL A 122 -8.51 -0.09 -12.36
C VAL A 122 -9.65 0.77 -12.92
N HIS A 123 -10.66 0.17 -13.54
CA HIS A 123 -11.78 0.87 -14.20
C HIS A 123 -11.31 1.90 -15.23
N LEU A 124 -10.28 1.56 -16.01
CA LEU A 124 -9.78 2.38 -17.11
C LEU A 124 -10.42 1.92 -18.42
N PRO A 125 -11.23 2.77 -19.11
CA PRO A 125 -11.91 2.38 -20.33
C PRO A 125 -10.94 1.94 -21.43
N GLN A 126 -11.27 0.84 -22.14
CA GLN A 126 -10.45 0.30 -23.24
C GLN A 126 -10.23 1.31 -24.37
N VAL A 127 -11.12 2.29 -24.54
CA VAL A 127 -10.99 3.36 -25.55
C VAL A 127 -9.74 4.24 -25.32
N TYR A 128 -9.14 4.18 -24.13
CA TYR A 128 -7.91 4.93 -23.83
C TYR A 128 -6.63 4.21 -24.23
N ARG A 129 -6.73 2.96 -24.60
CA ARG A 129 -5.60 2.09 -24.93
C ARG A 129 -4.57 2.71 -25.87
N GLU A 130 -5.06 3.30 -26.96
CA GLU A 130 -4.23 3.93 -27.99
C GLU A 130 -3.96 5.43 -27.75
N ARG A 131 -4.44 5.97 -26.61
CA ARG A 131 -4.18 7.36 -26.26
C ARG A 131 -2.84 7.51 -25.60
N SER A 132 -2.25 8.70 -25.77
CA SER A 132 -1.08 9.08 -24.99
C SER A 132 -1.47 9.22 -23.52
N PRO A 133 -0.71 8.62 -22.57
CA PRO A 133 -0.93 8.81 -21.14
C PRO A 133 -0.96 10.28 -20.74
N PHE A 134 -0.17 11.11 -21.42
CA PHE A 134 -0.06 12.54 -21.13
C PHE A 134 -1.29 13.35 -21.54
N ALA A 135 -2.16 12.79 -22.36
CA ALA A 135 -3.45 13.39 -22.75
C ALA A 135 -4.60 13.03 -21.79
N LEU A 136 -4.33 12.21 -20.77
CA LEU A 136 -5.30 11.78 -19.77
C LEU A 136 -5.37 12.76 -18.58
N SER A 137 -6.49 12.75 -17.85
CA SER A 137 -6.60 13.43 -16.56
C SER A 137 -5.64 12.82 -15.52
N GLY A 138 -5.36 13.55 -14.43
CA GLY A 138 -4.47 13.06 -13.36
C GLY A 138 -4.92 11.72 -12.75
N GLY A 139 -6.23 11.55 -12.53
CA GLY A 139 -6.79 10.31 -12.02
C GLY A 139 -6.67 9.14 -13.01
N GLU A 140 -6.89 9.38 -14.32
CA GLU A 140 -6.71 8.36 -15.35
C GLU A 140 -5.24 7.98 -15.52
N ARG A 141 -4.32 8.94 -15.49
CA ARG A 141 -2.87 8.66 -15.48
C ARG A 141 -2.47 7.78 -14.30
N ARG A 142 -2.97 8.11 -13.10
CA ARG A 142 -2.71 7.30 -11.90
C ARG A 142 -3.23 5.88 -12.05
N ARG A 143 -4.44 5.70 -12.58
CA ARG A 143 -5.00 4.37 -12.88
C ARG A 143 -4.15 3.63 -13.92
N THR A 144 -3.66 4.31 -14.95
CA THR A 144 -2.72 3.72 -15.93
C THR A 144 -1.45 3.20 -15.25
N ALA A 145 -0.83 3.99 -14.39
CA ALA A 145 0.38 3.58 -13.68
C ALA A 145 0.14 2.38 -12.73
N ILE A 146 -1.00 2.37 -12.03
CA ILE A 146 -1.38 1.22 -11.18
C ILE A 146 -1.65 -0.01 -12.04
N ALA A 147 -2.32 0.14 -13.19
CA ALA A 147 -2.56 -0.96 -14.13
C ALA A 147 -1.24 -1.57 -14.63
N GLY A 148 -0.22 -0.76 -14.92
CA GLY A 148 1.11 -1.24 -15.29
C GLY A 148 1.77 -2.12 -14.22
N VAL A 149 1.55 -1.79 -12.95
CA VAL A 149 2.02 -2.63 -11.83
C VAL A 149 1.18 -3.91 -11.72
N LEU A 150 -0.14 -3.82 -11.85
CA LEU A 150 -1.03 -4.98 -11.77
C LEU A 150 -0.82 -5.97 -12.92
N ALA A 151 -0.43 -5.49 -14.12
CA ALA A 151 -0.11 -6.33 -15.27
C ALA A 151 1.06 -7.28 -15.03
N LEU A 152 1.94 -6.99 -14.06
CA LEU A 152 2.96 -7.92 -13.59
C LEU A 152 2.38 -9.15 -12.87
N ALA A 153 1.09 -9.13 -12.52
CA ALA A 153 0.39 -10.10 -11.69
C ALA A 153 1.09 -10.37 -10.34
N PRO A 154 1.35 -9.31 -9.55
CA PRO A 154 2.03 -9.46 -8.27
C PRO A 154 1.13 -10.20 -7.25
N ARG A 155 1.75 -10.89 -6.27
CA ARG A 155 1.06 -11.44 -5.10
C ARG A 155 0.89 -10.40 -4.00
N TYR A 156 1.84 -9.48 -3.90
CA TYR A 156 1.90 -8.39 -2.92
C TYR A 156 1.90 -7.05 -3.64
N LEU A 157 0.91 -6.23 -3.40
CA LEU A 157 0.84 -4.87 -3.93
C LEU A 157 1.21 -3.88 -2.82
N VAL A 158 2.32 -3.22 -3.01
CA VAL A 158 2.91 -2.28 -2.06
C VAL A 158 2.68 -0.88 -2.57
N LEU A 159 1.99 -0.02 -1.79
CA LEU A 159 1.62 1.32 -2.22
C LEU A 159 2.13 2.36 -1.20
N ASP A 160 2.95 3.30 -1.67
CA ASP A 160 3.45 4.41 -0.87
C ASP A 160 2.60 5.66 -1.13
N GLU A 161 1.71 5.97 -0.21
CA GLU A 161 0.81 7.13 -0.24
C GLU A 161 0.04 7.29 -1.58
N PRO A 162 -0.63 6.25 -2.07
CA PRO A 162 -1.22 6.27 -3.40
C PRO A 162 -2.38 7.26 -3.55
N ALA A 163 -2.97 7.73 -2.45
CA ALA A 163 -4.05 8.71 -2.41
C ALA A 163 -3.56 10.16 -2.29
N ALA A 164 -2.23 10.40 -2.21
CA ALA A 164 -1.70 11.75 -2.08
C ALA A 164 -2.11 12.65 -3.26
N GLY A 165 -2.62 13.85 -2.95
CA GLY A 165 -3.05 14.82 -3.97
C GLY A 165 -4.35 14.50 -4.70
N LEU A 166 -5.07 13.43 -4.34
CA LEU A 166 -6.41 13.16 -4.84
C LEU A 166 -7.46 13.98 -4.09
N ASP A 167 -8.52 14.36 -4.81
CA ASP A 167 -9.73 14.87 -4.19
C ASP A 167 -10.46 13.77 -3.39
N PRO A 168 -11.44 14.12 -2.54
CA PRO A 168 -12.12 13.13 -1.71
C PRO A 168 -12.78 11.98 -2.51
N ARG A 169 -13.32 12.28 -3.69
CA ARG A 169 -13.95 11.28 -4.56
C ARG A 169 -12.93 10.32 -5.17
N GLY A 170 -11.84 10.85 -5.74
CA GLY A 170 -10.76 10.04 -6.32
C GLY A 170 -10.07 9.15 -5.28
N ARG A 171 -9.96 9.66 -4.04
CA ARG A 171 -9.45 8.88 -2.90
C ARG A 171 -10.38 7.72 -2.56
N GLU A 172 -11.69 7.98 -2.48
CA GLU A 172 -12.70 6.96 -2.23
C GLU A 172 -12.71 5.87 -3.31
N GLU A 173 -12.66 6.27 -4.58
CA GLU A 173 -12.60 5.36 -5.73
C GLU A 173 -11.34 4.48 -5.67
N LEU A 174 -10.18 5.05 -5.33
CA LEU A 174 -8.93 4.31 -5.18
C LEU A 174 -9.00 3.28 -4.04
N LEU A 175 -9.46 3.68 -2.85
CA LEU A 175 -9.54 2.77 -1.70
C LEU A 175 -10.57 1.66 -1.93
N SER A 176 -11.68 1.96 -2.59
CA SER A 176 -12.68 0.97 -3.00
C SER A 176 -12.08 -0.05 -3.98
N MET A 177 -11.33 0.42 -4.97
CA MET A 177 -10.62 -0.44 -5.92
C MET A 177 -9.63 -1.36 -5.19
N LEU A 178 -8.80 -0.84 -4.28
CA LEU A 178 -7.86 -1.63 -3.50
C LEU A 178 -8.58 -2.68 -2.64
N SER A 179 -9.69 -2.31 -1.99
CA SER A 179 -10.49 -3.23 -1.19
C SER A 179 -11.13 -4.33 -2.06
N THR A 180 -11.51 -4.03 -3.30
CA THR A 180 -12.02 -5.02 -4.27
C THR A 180 -10.92 -5.98 -4.70
N LEU A 181 -9.73 -5.48 -5.04
CA LEU A 181 -8.57 -6.30 -5.39
C LEU A 181 -8.20 -7.26 -4.25
N HIS A 182 -8.20 -6.76 -3.01
CA HIS A 182 -7.92 -7.57 -1.84
C HIS A 182 -8.95 -8.70 -1.66
N ARG A 183 -10.25 -8.35 -1.63
CA ARG A 183 -11.32 -9.32 -1.33
C ARG A 183 -11.59 -10.32 -2.45
N GLU A 184 -11.61 -9.85 -3.72
CA GLU A 184 -12.02 -10.68 -4.85
C GLU A 184 -10.86 -11.43 -5.49
N ARG A 185 -9.64 -10.92 -5.37
CA ARG A 185 -8.43 -11.52 -5.94
C ARG A 185 -7.46 -12.08 -4.91
N SER A 186 -7.84 -12.02 -3.61
CA SER A 186 -6.96 -12.44 -2.50
C SER A 186 -5.57 -11.79 -2.56
N MET A 187 -5.51 -10.56 -3.10
CA MET A 187 -4.27 -9.82 -3.24
C MET A 187 -3.81 -9.32 -1.87
N SER A 188 -2.57 -9.59 -1.52
CA SER A 188 -1.96 -9.02 -0.33
C SER A 188 -1.65 -7.55 -0.58
N ILE A 189 -2.12 -6.65 0.27
CA ILE A 189 -1.91 -5.21 0.12
C ILE A 189 -1.08 -4.67 1.28
N VAL A 190 -0.08 -3.86 0.96
CA VAL A 190 0.69 -3.09 1.93
C VAL A 190 0.53 -1.61 1.59
N LEU A 191 -0.20 -0.90 2.44
CA LEU A 191 -0.53 0.51 2.25
C LEU A 191 0.24 1.38 3.23
N VAL A 192 1.12 2.25 2.74
CA VAL A 192 1.60 3.38 3.55
C VAL A 192 0.61 4.53 3.39
N SER A 193 0.12 5.05 4.51
CA SER A 193 -0.80 6.18 4.51
C SER A 193 -0.58 7.07 5.73
N HIS A 194 -0.76 8.37 5.54
CA HIS A 194 -0.86 9.36 6.61
C HIS A 194 -2.29 9.58 7.09
N SER A 195 -3.26 8.94 6.45
CA SER A 195 -4.65 9.02 6.86
C SER A 195 -5.02 7.85 7.77
N MET A 196 -5.22 8.17 9.02
CA MET A 196 -5.66 7.19 10.00
C MET A 196 -7.07 6.67 9.71
N GLU A 197 -7.90 7.50 9.10
CA GLU A 197 -9.24 7.14 8.63
C GLU A 197 -9.21 6.07 7.54
N ASP A 198 -8.33 6.21 6.54
CA ASP A 198 -8.17 5.21 5.48
C ASP A 198 -7.69 3.89 6.03
N ILE A 199 -6.72 3.96 6.95
CA ILE A 199 -6.17 2.78 7.62
C ILE A 199 -7.25 2.06 8.41
N LEU A 200 -8.00 2.79 9.24
CA LEU A 200 -9.08 2.22 10.04
C LEU A 200 -10.14 1.52 9.18
N ARG A 201 -10.43 2.08 8.01
CA ARG A 201 -11.47 1.60 7.10
C ARG A 201 -11.04 0.39 6.27
N SER A 202 -9.77 0.33 5.86
CA SER A 202 -9.33 -0.60 4.82
C SER A 202 -8.40 -1.69 5.32
N ALA A 203 -7.62 -1.43 6.36
CA ALA A 203 -6.59 -2.37 6.80
C ALA A 203 -7.09 -3.34 7.88
N GLU A 204 -6.65 -4.58 7.78
CA GLU A 204 -6.85 -5.63 8.78
C GLU A 204 -5.76 -5.58 9.86
N ARG A 205 -4.58 -5.11 9.49
CA ARG A 205 -3.44 -4.96 10.38
C ARG A 205 -2.75 -3.62 10.17
N LEU A 206 -2.34 -3.00 11.27
CA LEU A 206 -1.56 -1.76 11.29
C LEU A 206 -0.20 -2.02 11.93
N ILE A 207 0.85 -1.55 11.26
CA ILE A 207 2.22 -1.52 11.78
C ILE A 207 2.59 -0.06 12.01
N LEU A 208 2.96 0.29 13.23
CA LEU A 208 3.46 1.62 13.58
C LEU A 208 4.97 1.66 13.54
N LEU A 209 5.51 2.62 12.79
CA LEU A 209 6.93 2.95 12.77
C LEU A 209 7.18 4.28 13.51
N ALA A 210 8.18 4.29 14.38
CA ALA A 210 8.72 5.49 14.98
C ALA A 210 10.24 5.38 15.07
N ASN A 211 10.97 6.44 14.69
CA ASN A 211 12.44 6.49 14.79
C ASN A 211 13.13 5.26 14.20
N GLY A 212 12.67 4.77 13.07
CA GLY A 212 13.22 3.61 12.39
C GLY A 212 12.96 2.26 13.07
N ARG A 213 12.04 2.18 14.02
CA ARG A 213 11.66 0.95 14.75
C ARG A 213 10.17 0.66 14.62
N VAL A 214 9.81 -0.60 14.67
CA VAL A 214 8.40 -0.99 14.85
C VAL A 214 8.07 -0.84 16.33
N VAL A 215 7.14 0.08 16.64
CA VAL A 215 6.70 0.35 18.02
C VAL A 215 5.39 -0.36 18.37
N GLY A 216 4.62 -0.77 17.35
CA GLY A 216 3.38 -1.51 17.56
C GLY A 216 2.93 -2.20 16.27
N ALA A 217 2.23 -3.32 16.41
CA ALA A 217 1.55 -4.01 15.33
C ALA A 217 0.33 -4.76 15.85
N GLY A 218 -0.81 -4.66 15.14
CA GLY A 218 -2.07 -5.30 15.55
C GLY A 218 -3.25 -4.80 14.73
N ALA A 219 -4.46 -5.12 15.18
CA ALA A 219 -5.67 -4.60 14.55
C ALA A 219 -5.71 -3.06 14.66
N PRO A 220 -6.11 -2.34 13.61
CA PRO A 220 -6.11 -0.86 13.63
C PRO A 220 -6.88 -0.27 14.82
N CYS A 221 -8.06 -0.83 15.14
CA CYS A 221 -8.85 -0.35 16.28
C CYS A 221 -8.12 -0.44 17.60
N ASP A 222 -7.37 -1.53 17.85
CA ASP A 222 -6.64 -1.74 19.10
C ASP A 222 -5.44 -0.79 19.18
N ILE A 223 -4.70 -0.66 18.09
CA ILE A 223 -3.56 0.27 18.00
C ILE A 223 -4.01 1.72 18.20
N PHE A 224 -5.09 2.14 17.53
CA PHE A 224 -5.59 3.52 17.64
C PHE A 224 -6.21 3.87 19.01
N ARG A 225 -6.59 2.88 19.80
CA ARG A 225 -7.02 3.07 21.19
C ARG A 225 -5.86 3.17 22.19
N ASN A 226 -4.68 2.72 21.80
CA ASN A 226 -3.49 2.79 22.65
C ASN A 226 -2.80 4.16 22.49
N THR A 227 -3.09 5.06 23.44
CA THR A 227 -2.58 6.43 23.43
C THR A 227 -1.05 6.47 23.48
N GLU A 228 -0.41 5.58 24.24
CA GLU A 228 1.05 5.54 24.36
C GLU A 228 1.74 5.20 23.04
N LEU A 229 1.19 4.23 22.28
CA LEU A 229 1.70 3.87 20.96
C LEU A 229 1.56 5.02 19.97
N LEU A 230 0.42 5.73 20.01
CA LEU A 230 0.18 6.87 19.13
C LEU A 230 1.13 8.04 19.46
N GLU A 231 1.34 8.34 20.73
CA GLU A 231 2.31 9.35 21.17
C GLU A 231 3.74 9.00 20.72
N GLN A 232 4.17 7.74 20.87
CA GLN A 232 5.48 7.28 20.41
C GLN A 232 5.64 7.43 18.89
N ALA A 233 4.57 7.23 18.13
CA ALA A 233 4.56 7.36 16.67
C ALA A 233 4.26 8.79 16.19
N SER A 234 4.03 9.75 17.10
CA SER A 234 3.61 11.14 16.81
C SER A 234 2.34 11.18 15.96
N LEU A 235 1.39 10.28 16.24
CA LEU A 235 0.13 10.14 15.50
C LEU A 235 -1.06 10.48 16.37
N THR A 236 -2.17 10.79 15.72
CA THR A 236 -3.46 11.04 16.36
C THR A 236 -4.47 9.99 15.92
N ALA A 237 -5.28 9.48 16.85
CA ALA A 237 -6.35 8.55 16.53
C ALA A 237 -7.34 9.14 15.50
N PRO A 238 -7.96 8.31 14.64
CA PRO A 238 -9.02 8.72 13.74
C PRO A 238 -10.13 9.48 14.46
N HIS A 239 -10.74 10.45 13.77
CA HIS A 239 -11.85 11.26 14.32
C HIS A 239 -13.00 10.39 14.84
N LEU A 240 -13.33 9.33 14.11
CA LEU A 240 -14.38 8.40 14.50
C LEU A 240 -14.12 7.76 15.87
N LEU A 241 -12.91 7.28 16.13
CA LEU A 241 -12.56 6.65 17.41
C LEU A 241 -12.49 7.67 18.56
N ARG A 242 -12.00 8.88 18.27
CA ARG A 242 -12.02 9.97 19.26
C ARG A 242 -13.45 10.36 19.65
N LEU A 243 -14.35 10.49 18.65
CA LEU A 243 -15.76 10.73 18.89
C LEU A 243 -16.42 9.58 19.68
N GLY A 244 -16.12 8.32 19.30
CA GLY A 244 -16.58 7.15 20.03
C GLY A 244 -16.21 7.19 21.50
N LYS A 245 -14.96 7.51 21.82
CA LYS A 245 -14.49 7.66 23.19
C LYS A 245 -15.26 8.75 23.97
N GLN A 246 -15.51 9.92 23.36
CA GLN A 246 -16.29 11.00 23.97
C GLN A 246 -17.75 10.56 24.23
N ILE A 247 -18.35 9.80 23.32
CA ILE A 247 -19.69 9.27 23.45
C ILE A 247 -19.75 8.21 24.58
N GLU A 248 -18.72 7.36 24.71
CA GLU A 248 -18.60 6.40 25.82
C GLU A 248 -18.47 7.11 27.17
N GLU A 249 -17.76 8.22 27.25
CA GLU A 249 -17.59 9.04 28.48
C GLU A 249 -18.91 9.63 28.98
N ILE A 250 -19.88 9.87 28.08
CA ILE A 250 -21.24 10.34 28.45
C ILE A 250 -22.25 9.21 28.63
N GLY A 251 -21.79 7.95 28.65
CA GLY A 251 -22.58 6.77 29.07
C GLY A 251 -23.20 5.96 27.92
N PHE A 252 -22.83 6.22 26.66
CA PHE A 252 -23.30 5.43 25.53
C PHE A 252 -22.19 4.47 25.06
N PRO A 253 -22.33 3.14 25.26
CA PRO A 253 -21.34 2.19 24.80
C PRO A 253 -21.37 2.10 23.25
N VAL A 254 -20.32 2.56 22.59
CA VAL A 254 -20.23 2.59 21.13
C VAL A 254 -19.43 1.40 20.57
N GLY A 255 -18.62 0.74 21.40
CA GLY A 255 -17.88 -0.46 21.03
C GLY A 255 -16.89 -0.23 19.88
N HIS A 256 -16.73 -1.24 19.02
CA HIS A 256 -15.88 -1.17 17.83
C HIS A 256 -16.71 -0.72 16.62
N CYS A 257 -16.49 0.50 16.15
CA CYS A 257 -17.12 1.02 14.94
C CYS A 257 -16.03 1.47 13.97
N ASN A 258 -16.14 1.05 12.72
CA ASN A 258 -15.25 1.46 11.64
C ASN A 258 -15.87 2.55 10.75
N THR A 259 -17.16 2.82 10.93
CA THR A 259 -17.92 3.83 10.18
C THR A 259 -18.82 4.66 11.09
N VAL A 260 -19.12 5.89 10.65
CA VAL A 260 -20.08 6.78 11.34
C VAL A 260 -21.47 6.13 11.37
N GLN A 261 -21.85 5.41 10.32
CA GLN A 261 -23.16 4.74 10.25
C GLN A 261 -23.29 3.64 11.29
N GLU A 262 -22.27 2.79 11.45
CA GLU A 262 -22.23 1.76 12.49
C GLU A 262 -22.37 2.36 13.89
N MET A 263 -21.65 3.47 14.14
CA MET A 263 -21.71 4.20 15.40
C MET A 263 -23.14 4.75 15.66
N ALA A 264 -23.75 5.38 14.65
CA ALA A 264 -25.09 5.91 14.75
C ALA A 264 -26.12 4.79 15.04
N ASP A 265 -26.01 3.66 14.34
CA ASP A 265 -26.89 2.52 14.52
C ASP A 265 -26.78 1.92 15.94
N LEU A 266 -25.57 1.87 16.51
CA LEU A 266 -25.36 1.41 17.90
C LEU A 266 -26.00 2.36 18.91
N ILE A 267 -25.80 3.67 18.76
CA ILE A 267 -26.42 4.68 19.65
C ILE A 267 -27.94 4.57 19.60
N LEU A 268 -28.54 4.45 18.41
CA LEU A 268 -30.00 4.32 18.24
C LEU A 268 -30.56 3.03 18.84
N ARG A 269 -29.79 1.94 18.85
CA ARG A 269 -30.20 0.66 19.50
C ARG A 269 -30.13 0.75 21.03
N THR A 270 -29.23 1.52 21.58
CA THR A 270 -29.07 1.68 23.04
C THR A 270 -30.16 2.58 23.65
N GLN A 271 -30.89 3.35 22.83
CA GLN A 271 -32.00 4.20 23.25
C GLN A 271 -33.36 3.47 23.27
N ARG A 272 -33.40 2.19 22.87
CA ARG A 272 -34.62 1.34 22.91
C ARG A 272 -34.51 0.33 24.05
#